data_8a54b7f022394d3371b840af7fd3501a
#
_entry.id   8a54b7f022394d3371b840af7fd3501a
#
_cell.length_a   1.000
_cell.length_b   1.000
_cell.length_c   1.000
_cell.angle_alpha   90.00
_cell.angle_beta   90.00
_cell.angle_gamma   90.00
#
_symmetry.space_group_name_H-M   'P 1'
#
loop_
_entity.id
_entity.type
_entity.pdbx_description
1 polymer ?
#
loop_
_entity_poly.entity_id
_entity_poly.type
_entity_poly.pdbx_seq_one_letter_code
_entity_poly.pdbx_strand_id
1 'polypeptide(L)'
;MKKGLLILLTFHFSLLVSLAQQGDAQIRQKISQAAAAMKTMQCDFVQTKHLKMLSEEMVSKGRMCYQQSQCLRWEYTSPYDYTLIINHDKVLLKNRQRQDVIDVNQNRFFKEIASIMMNSVVGNCLNDDKSFKSTVTARGGEWVATLTPQRRDMKQMFREIILHFSQREAMVTQVELIEKNGDRTTIELKNVKTNETISPDMFTVR
;
A
#
# COMPACT_ATOMS: atom_id res chain seq x y z
N MET A 1 -25.66 -18.20 44.21
CA MET A 1 -24.39 -18.56 43.60
C MET A 1 -24.28 -18.28 42.07
N LYS A 2 -25.24 -17.63 41.37
CA LYS A 2 -25.20 -17.38 39.91
C LYS A 2 -24.66 -15.99 39.51
N LYS A 3 -24.53 -15.04 40.41
CA LYS A 3 -24.05 -13.67 40.11
C LYS A 3 -22.53 -13.51 40.03
N GLY A 4 -21.75 -14.39 40.71
CA GLY A 4 -20.28 -14.31 40.70
C GLY A 4 -19.64 -14.82 39.42
N LEU A 5 -20.27 -15.74 38.70
CA LEU A 5 -19.76 -16.33 37.46
C LEU A 5 -19.84 -15.33 36.28
N LEU A 6 -20.84 -14.44 36.27
CA LEU A 6 -21.02 -13.46 35.20
C LEU A 6 -19.94 -12.34 35.26
N ILE A 7 -19.54 -11.95 36.46
CA ILE A 7 -18.50 -10.91 36.68
C ILE A 7 -17.11 -11.42 36.25
N LEU A 8 -16.82 -12.70 36.48
CA LEU A 8 -15.53 -13.30 36.08
C LEU A 8 -15.39 -13.38 34.57
N LEU A 9 -16.49 -13.65 33.82
CA LEU A 9 -16.49 -13.76 32.36
C LEU A 9 -16.27 -12.40 31.70
N THR A 10 -16.85 -11.32 32.24
CA THR A 10 -16.67 -9.95 31.73
C THR A 10 -15.27 -9.42 31.94
N PHE A 11 -14.60 -9.79 33.03
CA PHE A 11 -13.23 -9.36 33.32
C PHE A 11 -12.21 -9.99 32.37
N HIS A 12 -12.36 -11.28 32.02
CA HIS A 12 -11.50 -11.97 31.07
C HIS A 12 -11.64 -11.41 29.64
N PHE A 13 -12.84 -10.99 29.22
CA PHE A 13 -13.06 -10.41 27.91
C PHE A 13 -12.38 -9.04 27.77
N SER A 14 -12.41 -8.21 28.81
CA SER A 14 -11.74 -6.90 28.83
C SER A 14 -10.20 -7.01 28.73
N LEU A 15 -9.62 -8.03 29.32
CA LEU A 15 -8.16 -8.26 29.28
C LEU A 15 -7.68 -8.66 27.89
N LEU A 16 -8.43 -9.51 27.19
CA LEU A 16 -8.09 -9.95 25.83
C LEU A 16 -8.15 -8.80 24.81
N VAL A 17 -9.11 -7.90 24.93
CA VAL A 17 -9.21 -6.72 24.07
C VAL A 17 -8.02 -5.78 24.30
N SER A 18 -7.58 -5.57 25.53
CA SER A 18 -6.43 -4.72 25.86
C SER A 18 -5.11 -5.27 25.29
N LEU A 19 -4.89 -6.58 25.32
CA LEU A 19 -3.68 -7.22 24.78
C LEU A 19 -3.63 -7.13 23.25
N ALA A 20 -4.76 -7.30 22.56
CA ALA A 20 -4.85 -7.18 21.11
C ALA A 20 -4.57 -5.74 20.64
N GLN A 21 -5.09 -4.74 21.34
CA GLN A 21 -4.88 -3.33 21.03
C GLN A 21 -3.42 -2.90 21.28
N GLN A 22 -2.77 -3.42 22.29
CA GLN A 22 -1.36 -3.17 22.56
C GLN A 22 -0.47 -3.78 21.47
N GLY A 23 -0.82 -4.95 20.93
CA GLY A 23 -0.12 -5.58 19.82
C GLY A 23 -0.20 -4.76 18.53
N ASP A 24 -1.39 -4.24 18.17
CA ASP A 24 -1.60 -3.35 17.00
C ASP A 24 -0.71 -2.10 17.11
N ALA A 25 -0.71 -1.41 18.24
CA ALA A 25 0.07 -0.18 18.44
C ALA A 25 1.59 -0.43 18.29
N GLN A 26 2.12 -1.53 18.80
CA GLN A 26 3.53 -1.88 18.67
C GLN A 26 3.90 -2.21 17.22
N ILE A 27 3.05 -2.92 16.49
CA ILE A 27 3.28 -3.23 15.06
C ILE A 27 3.29 -1.95 14.25
N ARG A 28 2.32 -1.05 14.44
CA ARG A 28 2.25 0.26 13.76
C ARG A 28 3.50 1.09 14.03
N GLN A 29 3.97 1.12 15.27
CA GLN A 29 5.19 1.84 15.62
C GLN A 29 6.40 1.30 14.84
N LYS A 30 6.58 -0.02 14.76
CA LYS A 30 7.69 -0.63 14.00
C LYS A 30 7.60 -0.31 12.51
N ILE A 31 6.42 -0.41 11.90
CA ILE A 31 6.21 -0.07 10.49
C ILE A 31 6.52 1.42 10.26
N SER A 32 6.04 2.31 11.13
CA SER A 32 6.30 3.76 11.00
C SER A 32 7.78 4.10 11.14
N GLN A 33 8.51 3.43 12.04
CA GLN A 33 9.96 3.60 12.19
C GLN A 33 10.71 3.14 10.94
N ALA A 34 10.36 1.97 10.39
CA ALA A 34 10.96 1.46 9.16
C ALA A 34 10.68 2.40 7.96
N ALA A 35 9.43 2.89 7.84
CA ALA A 35 9.03 3.84 6.81
C ALA A 35 9.81 5.17 6.91
N ALA A 36 10.01 5.70 8.12
CA ALA A 36 10.76 6.94 8.35
C ALA A 36 12.26 6.79 8.04
N ALA A 37 12.82 5.61 8.27
CA ALA A 37 14.23 5.29 7.97
C ALA A 37 14.48 5.00 6.49
N MET A 38 13.45 4.72 5.70
CA MET A 38 13.54 4.39 4.27
C MET A 38 13.69 5.66 3.45
N LYS A 39 14.88 5.90 2.91
CA LYS A 39 15.17 7.02 2.00
C LYS A 39 14.87 6.66 0.55
N THR A 40 15.23 5.44 0.16
CA THR A 40 15.01 4.91 -1.19
C THR A 40 14.57 3.45 -1.13
N MET A 41 13.82 3.02 -2.15
CA MET A 41 13.49 1.62 -2.39
C MET A 41 13.55 1.33 -3.89
N GLN A 42 14.10 0.19 -4.25
CA GLN A 42 14.03 -0.36 -5.60
C GLN A 42 13.56 -1.80 -5.50
N CYS A 43 12.67 -2.21 -6.39
CA CYS A 43 12.24 -3.60 -6.46
C CYS A 43 11.70 -3.95 -7.84
N ASP A 44 11.60 -5.24 -8.10
CA ASP A 44 10.74 -5.77 -9.14
C ASP A 44 9.33 -5.97 -8.54
N PHE A 45 8.30 -5.96 -9.40
CA PHE A 45 6.96 -6.33 -8.99
C PHE A 45 6.31 -7.31 -9.97
N VAL A 46 5.41 -8.12 -9.44
CA VAL A 46 4.46 -8.93 -10.20
C VAL A 46 3.06 -8.51 -9.79
N GLN A 47 2.30 -8.01 -10.75
CA GLN A 47 0.90 -7.64 -10.55
C GLN A 47 0.00 -8.68 -11.21
N THR A 48 -0.90 -9.26 -10.44
CA THR A 48 -1.94 -10.17 -10.93
C THR A 48 -3.30 -9.52 -10.72
N LYS A 49 -4.03 -9.29 -11.80
CA LYS A 49 -5.41 -8.78 -11.75
C LYS A 49 -6.38 -9.90 -12.06
N HIS A 50 -7.21 -10.23 -11.08
CA HIS A 50 -8.33 -11.15 -11.21
C HIS A 50 -9.61 -10.35 -11.42
N LEU A 51 -10.24 -10.54 -12.58
CA LEU A 51 -11.52 -9.92 -12.92
C LEU A 51 -12.64 -10.90 -12.53
N LYS A 52 -13.55 -10.48 -11.65
CA LYS A 52 -14.61 -11.35 -11.12
C LYS A 52 -15.47 -12.01 -12.21
N MET A 53 -15.63 -11.34 -13.35
CA MET A 53 -16.44 -11.82 -14.48
C MET A 53 -15.66 -12.68 -15.49
N LEU A 54 -14.33 -12.75 -15.37
CA LEU A 54 -13.46 -13.52 -16.26
C LEU A 54 -12.78 -14.63 -15.45
N SER A 55 -12.61 -15.81 -16.08
CA SER A 55 -11.87 -16.92 -15.48
C SER A 55 -10.36 -16.76 -15.61
N GLU A 56 -9.89 -15.76 -16.34
CA GLU A 56 -8.48 -15.54 -16.63
C GLU A 56 -7.89 -14.44 -15.73
N GLU A 57 -6.65 -14.65 -15.33
CA GLU A 57 -5.87 -13.66 -14.61
C GLU A 57 -4.97 -12.87 -15.57
N MET A 58 -4.91 -11.57 -15.38
CA MET A 58 -4.01 -10.70 -16.13
C MET A 58 -2.74 -10.49 -15.32
N VAL A 59 -1.62 -11.03 -15.77
CA VAL A 59 -0.33 -10.88 -15.12
C VAL A 59 0.51 -9.82 -15.82
N SER A 60 1.01 -8.86 -15.05
CA SER A 60 1.95 -7.84 -15.49
C SER A 60 3.18 -7.84 -14.59
N LYS A 61 4.34 -7.51 -15.16
CA LYS A 61 5.60 -7.42 -14.42
C LYS A 61 6.25 -6.08 -14.68
N GLY A 62 7.05 -5.64 -13.71
CA GLY A 62 7.73 -4.37 -13.85
C GLY A 62 8.74 -4.10 -12.75
N ARG A 63 9.19 -2.86 -12.70
CA ARG A 63 10.13 -2.34 -11.72
C ARG A 63 9.57 -1.11 -11.04
N MET A 64 9.95 -0.92 -9.79
CA MET A 64 9.59 0.26 -9.03
C MET A 64 10.83 0.86 -8.39
N CYS A 65 10.92 2.18 -8.46
CA CYS A 65 11.88 2.99 -7.71
C CYS A 65 11.13 4.03 -6.91
N TYR A 66 11.43 4.13 -5.63
CA TYR A 66 10.90 5.13 -4.71
C TYR A 66 12.05 5.92 -4.10
N GLN A 67 11.85 7.22 -3.97
CA GLN A 67 12.73 8.09 -3.20
C GLN A 67 11.88 8.96 -2.27
N GLN A 68 12.29 9.03 -1.00
CA GLN A 68 11.70 9.91 0.00
C GLN A 68 11.60 11.34 -0.55
N SER A 69 10.59 12.10 -0.15
CA SER A 69 10.22 13.40 -0.69
C SER A 69 9.42 13.35 -2.00
N GLN A 70 8.58 12.32 -2.13
CA GLN A 70 7.51 12.23 -3.15
C GLN A 70 8.01 11.93 -4.58
N CYS A 71 9.01 11.08 -4.73
CA CYS A 71 9.41 10.56 -6.04
C CYS A 71 9.10 9.06 -6.15
N LEU A 72 8.40 8.68 -7.21
CA LEU A 72 8.08 7.29 -7.55
C LEU A 72 8.19 7.10 -9.06
N ARG A 73 8.87 6.03 -9.48
CA ARG A 73 8.81 5.49 -10.83
C ARG A 73 8.21 4.10 -10.76
N TRP A 74 7.14 3.90 -11.50
CA TRP A 74 6.46 2.61 -11.64
C TRP A 74 6.47 2.24 -13.12
N GLU A 75 7.18 1.19 -13.50
CA GLU A 75 7.43 0.84 -14.88
C GLU A 75 7.01 -0.61 -15.15
N TYR A 76 6.00 -0.80 -16.01
CA TYR A 76 5.65 -2.10 -16.55
C TYR A 76 6.60 -2.47 -17.69
N THR A 77 7.11 -3.70 -17.67
CA THR A 77 8.01 -4.25 -18.69
C THR A 77 7.40 -5.43 -19.44
N SER A 78 6.28 -5.98 -18.95
CA SER A 78 5.54 -7.08 -19.58
C SER A 78 4.10 -7.08 -19.10
N PRO A 79 3.10 -7.35 -19.97
CA PRO A 79 3.20 -7.64 -21.41
C PRO A 79 3.35 -6.37 -22.27
N TYR A 80 3.20 -5.19 -21.70
CA TYR A 80 3.29 -3.89 -22.40
C TYR A 80 4.22 -2.94 -21.64
N ASP A 81 4.84 -2.02 -22.38
CA ASP A 81 5.67 -0.98 -21.79
C ASP A 81 4.80 0.20 -21.39
N TYR A 82 4.76 0.50 -20.10
CA TYR A 82 4.07 1.66 -19.56
C TYR A 82 4.84 2.18 -18.35
N THR A 83 5.08 3.47 -18.31
CA THR A 83 5.80 4.11 -17.21
C THR A 83 4.93 5.21 -16.61
N LEU A 84 4.80 5.18 -15.29
CA LEU A 84 4.28 6.27 -14.47
C LEU A 84 5.43 6.81 -13.63
N ILE A 85 5.66 8.12 -13.69
CA ILE A 85 6.60 8.81 -12.79
C ILE A 85 5.81 9.84 -12.00
N ILE A 86 5.96 9.82 -10.69
CA ILE A 86 5.51 10.86 -9.78
C ILE A 86 6.76 11.60 -9.33
N ASN A 87 6.77 12.91 -9.49
CA ASN A 87 7.83 13.78 -8.98
C ASN A 87 7.17 15.02 -8.39
N HIS A 88 7.01 15.03 -7.08
CA HIS A 88 6.29 16.05 -6.32
C HIS A 88 4.86 16.25 -6.84
N ASP A 89 4.59 17.38 -7.48
CA ASP A 89 3.30 17.80 -8.00
C ASP A 89 3.05 17.41 -9.45
N LYS A 90 3.98 16.71 -10.10
CA LYS A 90 3.87 16.28 -11.49
C LYS A 90 3.80 14.79 -11.63
N VAL A 91 2.95 14.32 -12.52
CA VAL A 91 2.85 12.91 -12.94
C VAL A 91 3.11 12.83 -14.43
N LEU A 92 4.07 12.01 -14.82
CA LEU A 92 4.30 11.63 -16.21
C LEU A 92 3.71 10.23 -16.43
N LEU A 93 2.89 10.13 -17.47
CA LEU A 93 2.38 8.88 -18.01
C LEU A 93 2.97 8.67 -19.39
N LYS A 94 3.69 7.57 -19.59
CA LYS A 94 4.37 7.29 -20.86
C LYS A 94 4.15 5.86 -21.29
N ASN A 95 3.87 5.69 -22.58
CA ASN A 95 3.94 4.42 -23.30
C ASN A 95 4.70 4.62 -24.62
N ARG A 96 4.71 3.61 -25.50
CA ARG A 96 5.42 3.69 -26.80
C ARG A 96 4.91 4.77 -27.73
N GLN A 97 3.65 5.21 -27.60
CA GLN A 97 2.97 6.08 -28.56
C GLN A 97 2.70 7.47 -28.01
N ARG A 98 2.61 7.62 -26.70
CA ARG A 98 2.14 8.85 -26.06
C ARG A 98 2.88 9.10 -24.74
N GLN A 99 3.06 10.39 -24.49
CA GLN A 99 3.57 10.90 -23.23
C GLN A 99 2.70 12.06 -22.76
N ASP A 100 2.18 11.98 -21.54
CA ASP A 100 1.36 13.02 -20.91
C ASP A 100 1.99 13.45 -19.61
N VAL A 101 2.05 14.74 -19.38
CA VAL A 101 2.46 15.33 -18.09
C VAL A 101 1.24 15.97 -17.44
N ILE A 102 0.95 15.59 -16.22
CA ILE A 102 -0.22 16.03 -15.46
C ILE A 102 0.25 16.75 -14.20
N ASP A 103 -0.25 17.95 -13.95
CA ASP A 103 -0.10 18.63 -12.68
C ASP A 103 -1.16 18.10 -11.71
N VAL A 104 -0.70 17.45 -10.62
CA VAL A 104 -1.61 16.83 -9.64
C VAL A 104 -2.41 17.86 -8.85
N ASN A 105 -1.95 19.10 -8.75
CA ASN A 105 -2.69 20.17 -8.06
C ASN A 105 -3.92 20.61 -8.85
N GLN A 106 -3.91 20.40 -10.18
CA GLN A 106 -5.04 20.70 -11.07
C GLN A 106 -5.96 19.48 -11.25
N ASN A 107 -5.52 18.29 -10.82
CA ASN A 107 -6.28 17.05 -11.00
C ASN A 107 -6.33 16.24 -9.71
N ARG A 108 -7.40 16.45 -8.94
CA ARG A 108 -7.61 15.80 -7.65
C ARG A 108 -7.54 14.27 -7.71
N PHE A 109 -8.04 13.65 -8.76
CA PHE A 109 -8.01 12.20 -8.92
C PHE A 109 -6.58 11.66 -8.98
N PHE A 110 -5.71 12.26 -9.80
CA PHE A 110 -4.31 11.86 -9.88
C PHE A 110 -3.55 12.15 -8.59
N LYS A 111 -3.87 13.24 -7.90
CA LYS A 111 -3.30 13.55 -6.58
C LYS A 111 -3.57 12.43 -5.57
N GLU A 112 -4.79 11.94 -5.53
CA GLU A 112 -5.18 10.86 -4.62
C GLU A 112 -4.50 9.53 -4.97
N ILE A 113 -4.50 9.14 -6.24
CA ILE A 113 -3.83 7.91 -6.70
C ILE A 113 -2.32 7.96 -6.38
N ALA A 114 -1.67 9.08 -6.69
CA ALA A 114 -0.26 9.28 -6.37
C ALA A 114 0.00 9.14 -4.86
N SER A 115 -0.82 9.79 -4.04
CA SER A 115 -0.72 9.72 -2.57
C SER A 115 -0.88 8.29 -2.06
N ILE A 116 -1.85 7.52 -2.59
CA ILE A 116 -2.06 6.13 -2.20
C ILE A 116 -0.85 5.28 -2.58
N MET A 117 -0.38 5.37 -3.82
CA MET A 117 0.79 4.61 -4.27
C MET A 117 2.01 4.90 -3.38
N MET A 118 2.31 6.19 -3.16
CA MET A 118 3.44 6.62 -2.34
C MET A 118 3.34 6.12 -0.90
N ASN A 119 2.18 6.28 -0.28
CA ASN A 119 1.98 5.92 1.12
C ASN A 119 1.87 4.40 1.31
N SER A 120 1.33 3.66 0.33
CA SER A 120 1.24 2.20 0.40
C SER A 120 2.60 1.53 0.31
N VAL A 121 3.48 2.02 -0.56
CA VAL A 121 4.84 1.47 -0.75
C VAL A 121 5.65 1.51 0.56
N VAL A 122 5.51 2.56 1.35
CA VAL A 122 6.24 2.72 2.62
C VAL A 122 5.41 2.37 3.86
N GLY A 123 4.12 2.04 3.71
CA GLY A 123 3.24 1.73 4.85
C GLY A 123 2.74 2.95 5.64
N ASN A 124 2.98 4.17 5.18
CA ASN A 124 2.52 5.40 5.86
C ASN A 124 1.00 5.57 5.88
N CYS A 125 0.27 4.87 5.01
CA CYS A 125 -1.20 4.90 4.97
C CYS A 125 -1.85 4.36 6.27
N LEU A 126 -1.11 3.64 7.12
CA LEU A 126 -1.59 3.18 8.44
C LEU A 126 -1.85 4.33 9.42
N ASN A 127 -1.25 5.50 9.19
CA ASN A 127 -1.36 6.67 10.05
C ASN A 127 -2.34 7.73 9.49
N ASP A 128 -2.99 7.44 8.35
CA ASP A 128 -3.95 8.35 7.73
C ASP A 128 -5.39 7.99 8.11
N ASP A 129 -5.77 8.28 9.35
CA ASP A 129 -7.11 8.01 9.89
C ASP A 129 -8.23 8.80 9.20
N LYS A 130 -7.88 9.85 8.43
CA LYS A 130 -8.84 10.62 7.64
C LYS A 130 -9.25 9.91 6.36
N SER A 131 -8.30 9.22 5.74
CA SER A 131 -8.55 8.51 4.48
C SER A 131 -8.97 7.06 4.69
N PHE A 132 -8.49 6.41 5.77
CA PHE A 132 -8.72 4.99 6.02
C PHE A 132 -9.04 4.71 7.48
N LYS A 133 -9.96 3.77 7.72
CA LYS A 133 -10.02 3.02 8.97
C LYS A 133 -9.12 1.81 8.81
N SER A 134 -8.11 1.66 9.65
CA SER A 134 -7.12 0.59 9.53
C SER A 134 -7.13 -0.34 10.74
N THR A 135 -6.91 -1.63 10.51
CA THR A 135 -6.63 -2.65 11.52
C THR A 135 -5.35 -3.36 11.16
N VAL A 136 -4.54 -3.73 12.15
CA VAL A 136 -3.29 -4.48 11.93
C VAL A 136 -3.29 -5.72 12.79
N THR A 137 -2.93 -6.86 12.20
CA THR A 137 -2.85 -8.15 12.91
C THR A 137 -1.57 -8.88 12.52
N ALA A 138 -1.04 -9.69 13.44
CA ALA A 138 0.01 -10.65 13.14
C ALA A 138 -0.64 -11.97 12.70
N ARG A 139 -0.27 -12.49 11.53
CA ARG A 139 -0.81 -13.74 10.98
C ARG A 139 0.23 -14.46 10.15
N GLY A 140 0.46 -15.75 10.42
CA GLY A 140 1.28 -16.60 9.56
C GLY A 140 2.73 -16.16 9.37
N GLY A 141 3.34 -15.45 10.35
CA GLY A 141 4.71 -14.94 10.23
C GLY A 141 4.83 -13.58 9.53
N GLU A 142 3.73 -12.94 9.19
CA GLU A 142 3.66 -11.60 8.62
C GLU A 142 2.74 -10.68 9.45
N TRP A 143 2.81 -9.38 9.20
CA TRP A 143 1.80 -8.44 9.67
C TRP A 143 0.89 -8.09 8.50
N VAL A 144 -0.41 -8.14 8.75
CA VAL A 144 -1.43 -7.83 7.76
C VAL A 144 -2.22 -6.62 8.21
N ALA A 145 -2.22 -5.57 7.41
CA ALA A 145 -3.02 -4.38 7.63
C ALA A 145 -4.18 -4.33 6.64
N THR A 146 -5.41 -4.19 7.14
CA THR A 146 -6.60 -3.97 6.32
C THR A 146 -7.03 -2.52 6.44
N LEU A 147 -7.10 -1.83 5.31
CA LEU A 147 -7.47 -0.44 5.17
C LEU A 147 -8.86 -0.35 4.54
N THR A 148 -9.83 0.16 5.29
CA THR A 148 -11.18 0.43 4.78
C THR A 148 -11.28 1.91 4.44
N PRO A 149 -11.52 2.29 3.17
CA PRO A 149 -11.62 3.68 2.76
C PRO A 149 -12.71 4.44 3.53
N GLN A 150 -12.42 5.67 3.97
CA GLN A 150 -13.37 6.56 4.64
C GLN A 150 -13.89 7.65 3.69
N ARG A 151 -13.07 8.11 2.78
CA ARG A 151 -13.41 9.15 1.82
C ARG A 151 -14.31 8.61 0.71
N ARG A 152 -15.24 9.45 0.23
CA ARG A 152 -16.28 9.06 -0.76
C ARG A 152 -15.70 8.59 -2.09
N ASP A 153 -14.70 9.29 -2.61
CA ASP A 153 -14.00 8.97 -3.85
C ASP A 153 -13.33 7.59 -3.78
N MET A 154 -12.62 7.32 -2.69
CA MET A 154 -11.98 6.03 -2.43
C MET A 154 -13.00 4.89 -2.24
N LYS A 155 -14.09 5.15 -1.51
CA LYS A 155 -15.20 4.20 -1.33
C LYS A 155 -15.89 3.81 -2.62
N GLN A 156 -15.83 4.65 -3.65
CA GLN A 156 -16.37 4.34 -4.98
C GLN A 156 -15.47 3.36 -5.75
N MET A 157 -14.16 3.40 -5.51
CA MET A 157 -13.17 2.57 -6.20
C MET A 157 -12.92 1.26 -5.48
N PHE A 158 -12.61 1.33 -4.18
CA PHE A 158 -12.14 0.20 -3.40
C PHE A 158 -13.08 -0.12 -2.24
N ARG A 159 -13.24 -1.41 -1.99
CA ARG A 159 -13.84 -1.96 -0.78
C ARG A 159 -12.81 -1.99 0.34
N GLU A 160 -11.63 -2.51 0.05
CA GLU A 160 -10.53 -2.67 0.98
C GLU A 160 -9.19 -2.59 0.24
N ILE A 161 -8.16 -2.16 0.96
CA ILE A 161 -6.76 -2.30 0.57
C ILE A 161 -6.08 -3.11 1.68
N ILE A 162 -5.38 -4.19 1.32
CA ILE A 162 -4.70 -5.05 2.27
C ILE A 162 -3.19 -4.94 2.01
N LEU A 163 -2.43 -4.66 3.06
CA LEU A 163 -0.98 -4.59 3.01
C LEU A 163 -0.38 -5.71 3.83
N HIS A 164 0.53 -6.44 3.24
CA HIS A 164 1.32 -7.48 3.89
C HIS A 164 2.71 -6.94 4.18
N PHE A 165 3.20 -7.14 5.39
CA PHE A 165 4.50 -6.65 5.83
C PHE A 165 5.36 -7.82 6.32
N SER A 166 6.63 -7.83 5.93
CA SER A 166 7.65 -8.65 6.56
C SER A 166 7.79 -8.27 8.04
N GLN A 167 7.67 -9.24 8.93
CA GLN A 167 7.90 -8.99 10.37
C GLN A 167 9.35 -8.63 10.68
N ARG A 168 10.29 -9.13 9.87
CA ARG A 168 11.72 -8.91 10.06
C ARG A 168 12.12 -7.48 9.70
N GLU A 169 11.61 -6.98 8.59
CA GLU A 169 12.04 -5.69 8.00
C GLU A 169 11.00 -4.59 8.21
N ALA A 170 9.80 -4.95 8.67
CA ALA A 170 8.65 -4.05 8.82
C ALA A 170 8.31 -3.29 7.52
N MET A 171 8.57 -3.91 6.35
CA MET A 171 8.35 -3.34 5.02
C MET A 171 7.26 -4.10 4.29
N VAL A 172 6.56 -3.40 3.39
CA VAL A 172 5.53 -3.98 2.51
C VAL A 172 6.16 -5.00 1.58
N THR A 173 5.57 -6.19 1.52
CA THR A 173 5.93 -7.29 0.62
C THR A 173 4.86 -7.53 -0.44
N GLN A 174 3.58 -7.23 -0.11
CA GLN A 174 2.45 -7.40 -1.01
C GLN A 174 1.37 -6.37 -0.73
N VAL A 175 0.70 -5.95 -1.77
CA VAL A 175 -0.49 -5.08 -1.74
C VAL A 175 -1.63 -5.80 -2.43
N GLU A 176 -2.82 -5.85 -1.81
CA GLU A 176 -4.05 -6.29 -2.45
C GLU A 176 -5.04 -5.14 -2.52
N LEU A 177 -5.57 -4.89 -3.70
CA LEU A 177 -6.63 -3.93 -3.95
C LEU A 177 -7.92 -4.70 -4.22
N ILE A 178 -8.92 -4.55 -3.37
CA ILE A 178 -10.24 -5.16 -3.53
C ILE A 178 -11.20 -4.10 -4.04
N GLU A 179 -11.57 -4.17 -5.30
CA GLU A 179 -12.44 -3.20 -5.93
C GLU A 179 -13.92 -3.40 -5.54
N LYS A 180 -14.73 -2.38 -5.71
CA LYS A 180 -16.18 -2.42 -5.41
C LYS A 180 -16.96 -3.44 -6.24
N ASN A 181 -16.57 -3.63 -7.50
CA ASN A 181 -17.15 -4.62 -8.43
C ASN A 181 -16.77 -6.06 -8.07
N GLY A 182 -15.82 -6.25 -7.14
CA GLY A 182 -15.31 -7.54 -6.70
C GLY A 182 -14.06 -8.00 -7.43
N ASP A 183 -13.50 -7.19 -8.32
CA ASP A 183 -12.18 -7.43 -8.89
C ASP A 183 -11.10 -7.34 -7.81
N ARG A 184 -10.01 -8.07 -8.00
CA ARG A 184 -8.86 -8.07 -7.10
C ARG A 184 -7.59 -7.84 -7.91
N THR A 185 -6.76 -6.93 -7.41
CA THR A 185 -5.39 -6.76 -7.91
C THR A 185 -4.42 -7.07 -6.78
N THR A 186 -3.52 -8.02 -7.00
CA THR A 186 -2.43 -8.36 -6.09
C THR A 186 -1.11 -7.89 -6.69
N ILE A 187 -0.30 -7.20 -5.91
CA ILE A 187 1.02 -6.70 -6.31
C ILE A 187 2.04 -7.26 -5.32
N GLU A 188 2.89 -8.17 -5.79
CA GLU A 188 3.99 -8.73 -5.00
C GLU A 188 5.27 -7.96 -5.29
N LEU A 189 5.98 -7.51 -4.25
CA LEU A 189 7.28 -6.86 -4.36
C LEU A 189 8.40 -7.91 -4.21
N LYS A 190 9.34 -7.93 -5.14
CA LYS A 190 10.45 -8.89 -5.21
C LYS A 190 11.78 -8.17 -5.31
N ASN A 191 12.85 -8.82 -4.85
CA ASN A 191 14.22 -8.28 -4.96
C ASN A 191 14.34 -6.87 -4.37
N VAL A 192 13.68 -6.63 -3.23
CA VAL A 192 13.62 -5.31 -2.59
C VAL A 192 15.00 -4.92 -2.08
N LYS A 193 15.46 -3.71 -2.48
CA LYS A 193 16.66 -3.05 -2.00
C LYS A 193 16.28 -1.69 -1.46
N THR A 194 16.80 -1.35 -0.29
CA THR A 194 16.51 -0.09 0.38
C THR A 194 17.75 0.70 0.68
N ASN A 195 17.61 2.03 0.69
CA ASN A 195 18.68 2.97 1.04
C ASN A 195 19.92 2.91 0.12
N GLU A 196 19.75 2.34 -1.09
CA GLU A 196 20.76 2.44 -2.16
C GLU A 196 20.59 3.77 -2.91
N THR A 197 21.68 4.25 -3.52
CA THR A 197 21.66 5.47 -4.33
C THR A 197 20.87 5.24 -5.62
N ILE A 198 19.91 6.13 -5.90
CA ILE A 198 19.14 6.15 -7.15
C ILE A 198 19.52 7.42 -7.91
N SER A 199 19.78 7.30 -9.23
CA SER A 199 20.02 8.46 -10.07
C SER A 199 18.77 9.37 -10.11
N PRO A 200 18.92 10.68 -9.91
CA PRO A 200 17.80 11.63 -10.02
C PRO A 200 17.08 11.60 -11.39
N ASP A 201 17.80 11.21 -12.45
CA ASP A 201 17.23 11.09 -13.81
C ASP A 201 16.10 10.06 -13.91
N MET A 202 16.07 9.09 -12.99
CA MET A 202 15.00 8.09 -12.90
C MET A 202 13.62 8.72 -12.66
N PHE A 203 13.58 9.91 -12.10
CA PHE A 203 12.34 10.62 -11.74
C PHE A 203 12.08 11.86 -12.61
N THR A 204 12.82 12.01 -13.71
CA THR A 204 12.64 13.16 -14.62
C THR A 204 11.28 13.12 -15.30
N VAL A 205 10.55 14.24 -15.20
CA VAL A 205 9.25 14.50 -15.82
C VAL A 205 9.43 15.59 -16.88
N ARG A 206 9.66 15.16 -18.14
CA ARG A 206 9.85 16.04 -19.30
C ARG A 206 9.02 15.55 -20.46
#